data_f64e7256938fb051a098258cb395695b
#
_entry.id   f64e7256938fb051a098258cb395695b
#
_cell.length_a   1.000
_cell.length_b   1.000
_cell.length_c   1.000
_cell.angle_alpha   90.00
_cell.angle_beta   90.00
_cell.angle_gamma   90.00
#
_symmetry.space_group_name_H-M   'P 1'
#
loop_
_entity.id
_entity.type
_entity.pdbx_description
1 polymer ?
#
loop_
_entity_poly.entity_id
_entity_poly.type
_entity_poly.pdbx_seq_one_letter_code
_entity_poly.pdbx_strand_id
1 'polypeptide(L)'
;MAETAVLVAGCRTPIGKFQGSLSSLKATELGAIVVREAVKRAGLSPEQVEEVILGNVLQAGLGQNPARAAALGAGIPESVPSFTVNKVCGSALKAVMLAAQAIRAGDRRVVVAGGMESMSNAPHLLLGSRNIRIGDAKLVDSMVHDGLWDHYNSFHMGETGEIVAQRFHVSRGDADRLAVRSHRRASEAQKAGRFKEEIVAVPVPQRKGAPLMVSEDEGIRADSDEAGLAKLKPSFRPDGQVTAGNASQISDGASAVVVVAKSYALEHKLAILAEIEGYDASGTKPEWVMEAPIASVRNLLKATGRTAKDLDLVEHNEAFASASCAVQKELGIPDDRFNVNGGAVALGHPIGSSGSRVLLTLVHELKRRGGGRGVATLCLGGGNAVSMMVRVPE
;
A
#
# COMPACT_ATOMS: atom_id res chain seq x y z
N MET A 1 1.21 -32.30 1.49
CA MET A 1 1.92 -30.99 1.63
C MET A 1 0.87 -29.90 1.55
N ALA A 2 1.01 -28.83 2.32
CA ALA A 2 0.10 -27.68 2.21
C ALA A 2 0.20 -27.06 0.81
N GLU A 3 -0.91 -26.56 0.28
CA GLU A 3 -0.99 -25.92 -1.03
C GLU A 3 -0.13 -24.63 -1.06
N THR A 4 0.47 -24.32 -2.19
CA THR A 4 1.28 -23.12 -2.38
C THR A 4 0.40 -22.00 -2.98
N ALA A 5 0.37 -20.84 -2.35
CA ALA A 5 -0.30 -19.67 -2.91
C ALA A 5 0.63 -18.93 -3.88
N VAL A 6 0.12 -18.60 -5.06
CA VAL A 6 0.87 -17.89 -6.11
C VAL A 6 0.09 -16.68 -6.60
N LEU A 7 0.79 -15.65 -7.02
CA LEU A 7 0.24 -14.49 -7.73
C LEU A 7 0.25 -14.79 -9.23
N VAL A 8 -0.86 -14.60 -9.90
CA VAL A 8 -0.97 -14.81 -11.36
C VAL A 8 -1.23 -13.51 -12.12
N ALA A 9 -1.80 -12.51 -11.47
CA ALA A 9 -2.01 -11.18 -12.04
C ALA A 9 -2.10 -10.12 -10.96
N GLY A 10 -1.99 -8.86 -11.36
CA GLY A 10 -2.29 -7.74 -10.51
C GLY A 10 -2.20 -6.42 -11.27
N CYS A 11 -2.81 -5.40 -10.68
CA CYS A 11 -2.72 -4.04 -11.17
C CYS A 11 -3.02 -3.03 -10.06
N ARG A 12 -2.71 -1.77 -10.34
CA ARG A 12 -3.07 -0.62 -9.51
C ARG A 12 -3.59 0.53 -10.37
N THR A 13 -4.35 1.40 -9.78
CA THR A 13 -4.57 2.72 -10.37
C THR A 13 -3.27 3.54 -10.36
N PRO A 14 -3.14 4.61 -11.14
CA PRO A 14 -2.24 5.70 -10.77
C PRO A 14 -2.59 6.16 -9.35
N ILE A 15 -1.64 6.77 -8.66
CA ILE A 15 -1.86 7.37 -7.35
C ILE A 15 -2.14 8.86 -7.55
N GLY A 16 -3.36 9.28 -7.19
CA GLY A 16 -3.79 10.66 -7.20
C GLY A 16 -3.33 11.40 -5.96
N LYS A 17 -3.03 12.70 -6.08
CA LYS A 17 -2.83 13.61 -4.95
C LYS A 17 -4.13 13.86 -4.20
N PHE A 18 -4.02 14.30 -2.96
CA PHE A 18 -5.15 14.85 -2.22
C PHE A 18 -5.82 15.98 -3.01
N GLN A 19 -7.15 15.85 -3.21
CA GLN A 19 -7.95 16.75 -4.05
C GLN A 19 -7.47 16.83 -5.52
N GLY A 20 -6.72 15.82 -6.00
CA GLY A 20 -6.18 15.76 -7.34
C GLY A 20 -7.09 15.05 -8.35
N SER A 21 -6.47 14.44 -9.36
CA SER A 21 -7.14 13.88 -10.54
C SER A 21 -8.15 12.76 -10.23
N LEU A 22 -7.96 12.01 -9.14
CA LEU A 22 -8.86 10.91 -8.74
C LEU A 22 -9.92 11.31 -7.70
N SER A 23 -9.91 12.56 -7.24
CA SER A 23 -10.76 13.02 -6.12
C SER A 23 -12.27 12.94 -6.36
N SER A 24 -12.72 12.84 -7.61
CA SER A 24 -14.13 12.65 -7.92
C SER A 24 -14.63 11.21 -7.78
N LEU A 25 -13.72 10.24 -7.56
CA LEU A 25 -14.04 8.82 -7.45
C LEU A 25 -13.97 8.34 -6.00
N LYS A 26 -14.98 7.57 -5.59
CA LYS A 26 -14.98 6.90 -4.28
C LYS A 26 -13.97 5.76 -4.26
N ALA A 27 -13.52 5.38 -3.06
CA ALA A 27 -12.63 4.23 -2.89
C ALA A 27 -13.20 2.95 -3.53
N THR A 28 -14.50 2.71 -3.41
CA THR A 28 -15.18 1.54 -3.98
C THR A 28 -15.19 1.52 -5.51
N GLU A 29 -15.23 2.69 -6.16
CA GLU A 29 -15.15 2.81 -7.62
C GLU A 29 -13.72 2.53 -8.11
N LEU A 30 -12.70 3.07 -7.42
CA LEU A 30 -11.30 2.75 -7.68
C LEU A 30 -11.01 1.25 -7.45
N GLY A 31 -11.57 0.68 -6.37
CA GLY A 31 -11.49 -0.75 -6.07
C GLY A 31 -12.11 -1.62 -7.17
N ALA A 32 -13.29 -1.24 -7.69
CA ALA A 32 -13.95 -1.96 -8.78
C ALA A 32 -13.10 -1.99 -10.06
N ILE A 33 -12.41 -0.90 -10.40
CA ILE A 33 -11.52 -0.82 -11.56
C ILE A 33 -10.39 -1.85 -11.46
N VAL A 34 -9.68 -1.88 -10.31
CA VAL A 34 -8.53 -2.78 -10.15
C VAL A 34 -8.95 -4.24 -9.99
N VAL A 35 -10.07 -4.55 -9.35
CA VAL A 35 -10.60 -5.92 -9.26
C VAL A 35 -10.94 -6.46 -10.66
N ARG A 36 -11.70 -5.70 -11.45
CA ARG A 36 -12.06 -6.07 -12.83
C ARG A 36 -10.81 -6.29 -13.69
N GLU A 37 -9.88 -5.36 -13.64
CA GLU A 37 -8.67 -5.44 -14.47
C GLU A 37 -7.74 -6.57 -14.01
N ALA A 38 -7.61 -6.83 -12.71
CA ALA A 38 -6.79 -7.93 -12.20
C ALA A 38 -7.33 -9.30 -12.65
N VAL A 39 -8.64 -9.52 -12.57
CA VAL A 39 -9.29 -10.75 -13.06
C VAL A 39 -9.10 -10.91 -14.57
N LYS A 40 -9.28 -9.83 -15.34
CA LYS A 40 -9.03 -9.82 -16.78
C LYS A 40 -7.58 -10.16 -17.12
N ARG A 41 -6.60 -9.56 -16.42
CA ARG A 41 -5.16 -9.84 -16.64
C ARG A 41 -4.78 -11.27 -16.26
N ALA A 42 -5.49 -11.87 -15.30
CA ALA A 42 -5.32 -13.28 -14.96
C ALA A 42 -5.86 -14.24 -16.02
N GLY A 43 -6.60 -13.74 -17.02
CA GLY A 43 -7.30 -14.58 -18.03
C GLY A 43 -8.44 -15.38 -17.43
N LEU A 44 -8.99 -14.93 -16.29
CA LEU A 44 -10.11 -15.59 -15.60
C LEU A 44 -11.44 -14.89 -15.93
N SER A 45 -12.52 -15.67 -15.90
CA SER A 45 -13.86 -15.09 -15.85
C SER A 45 -14.22 -14.69 -14.41
N PRO A 46 -15.14 -13.73 -14.21
CA PRO A 46 -15.60 -13.33 -12.87
C PRO A 46 -16.16 -14.48 -12.05
N GLU A 47 -16.76 -15.49 -12.68
CA GLU A 47 -17.36 -16.67 -12.07
C GLU A 47 -16.32 -17.64 -11.47
N GLN A 48 -15.07 -17.55 -11.91
CA GLN A 48 -13.97 -18.36 -11.36
C GLN A 48 -13.39 -17.78 -10.07
N VAL A 49 -13.76 -16.56 -9.71
CA VAL A 49 -13.36 -15.94 -8.43
C VAL A 49 -14.21 -16.53 -7.31
N GLU A 50 -13.56 -17.02 -6.26
CA GLU A 50 -14.23 -17.65 -5.12
C GLU A 50 -14.40 -16.72 -3.92
N GLU A 51 -13.57 -15.67 -3.83
CA GLU A 51 -13.65 -14.65 -2.77
C GLU A 51 -12.93 -13.35 -3.15
N VAL A 52 -13.43 -12.21 -2.62
CA VAL A 52 -12.76 -10.90 -2.77
C VAL A 52 -12.47 -10.31 -1.40
N ILE A 53 -11.20 -9.99 -1.14
CA ILE A 53 -10.74 -9.43 0.13
C ILE A 53 -10.03 -8.09 -0.14
N LEU A 54 -10.63 -6.96 0.27
CA LEU A 54 -10.03 -5.66 0.04
C LEU A 54 -9.80 -4.87 1.32
N GLY A 55 -8.62 -4.26 1.42
CA GLY A 55 -8.29 -3.29 2.44
C GLY A 55 -8.99 -1.96 2.20
N ASN A 56 -9.51 -1.34 3.27
CA ASN A 56 -9.99 0.04 3.25
C ASN A 56 -10.02 0.55 4.70
N VAL A 57 -9.49 1.74 4.93
CA VAL A 57 -9.37 2.33 6.27
C VAL A 57 -10.47 3.34 6.53
N LEU A 58 -10.66 4.29 5.62
CA LEU A 58 -11.61 5.39 5.75
C LEU A 58 -12.96 4.96 5.15
N GLN A 59 -13.75 4.21 5.93
CA GLN A 59 -14.95 3.54 5.44
C GLN A 59 -16.25 4.34 5.60
N ALA A 60 -16.21 5.45 6.35
CA ALA A 60 -17.42 6.24 6.61
C ALA A 60 -18.04 6.74 5.30
N GLY A 61 -19.35 6.50 5.14
CA GLY A 61 -20.10 6.90 3.93
C GLY A 61 -19.95 5.97 2.72
N LEU A 62 -19.20 4.86 2.80
CA LEU A 62 -18.99 3.90 1.70
C LEU A 62 -19.97 2.71 1.72
N GLY A 63 -20.93 2.69 2.63
CA GLY A 63 -21.91 1.61 2.78
C GLY A 63 -21.46 0.54 3.77
N GLN A 64 -22.20 -0.58 3.81
CA GLN A 64 -22.01 -1.63 4.82
C GLN A 64 -20.69 -2.39 4.69
N ASN A 65 -20.25 -2.65 3.44
CA ASN A 65 -19.04 -3.41 3.14
C ASN A 65 -18.41 -2.88 1.85
N PRO A 66 -17.43 -1.98 1.96
CA PRO A 66 -16.78 -1.38 0.80
C PRO A 66 -16.18 -2.39 -0.18
N ALA A 67 -15.57 -3.48 0.30
CA ALA A 67 -15.04 -4.53 -0.57
C ALA A 67 -16.14 -5.22 -1.39
N ARG A 68 -17.31 -5.45 -0.78
CA ARG A 68 -18.47 -6.01 -1.48
C ARG A 68 -18.97 -5.06 -2.56
N ALA A 69 -19.04 -3.76 -2.27
CA ALA A 69 -19.43 -2.76 -3.25
C ALA A 69 -18.48 -2.73 -4.44
N ALA A 70 -17.16 -2.78 -4.17
CA ALA A 70 -16.14 -2.83 -5.22
C ALA A 70 -16.21 -4.12 -6.05
N ALA A 71 -16.41 -5.29 -5.42
CA ALA A 71 -16.55 -6.58 -6.10
C ALA A 71 -17.74 -6.59 -7.07
N LEU A 72 -18.91 -6.18 -6.60
CA LEU A 72 -20.12 -6.08 -7.44
C LEU A 72 -19.95 -5.05 -8.57
N GLY A 73 -19.36 -3.89 -8.25
CA GLY A 73 -19.04 -2.87 -9.25
C GLY A 73 -18.01 -3.35 -10.29
N ALA A 74 -17.20 -4.33 -9.96
CA ALA A 74 -16.27 -4.97 -10.89
C ALA A 74 -16.94 -6.01 -11.80
N GLY A 75 -18.17 -6.42 -11.51
CA GLY A 75 -18.88 -7.47 -12.21
C GLY A 75 -18.65 -8.87 -11.64
N ILE A 76 -18.13 -8.99 -10.43
CA ILE A 76 -18.01 -10.26 -9.72
C ILE A 76 -19.45 -10.72 -9.34
N PRO A 77 -19.81 -12.00 -9.54
CA PRO A 77 -21.14 -12.50 -9.25
C PRO A 77 -21.58 -12.30 -7.79
N GLU A 78 -22.88 -12.13 -7.59
CA GLU A 78 -23.46 -11.95 -6.25
C GLU A 78 -23.26 -13.16 -5.33
N SER A 79 -23.04 -14.34 -5.89
CA SER A 79 -22.74 -15.58 -5.15
C SER A 79 -21.34 -15.59 -4.52
N VAL A 80 -20.40 -14.74 -5.01
CA VAL A 80 -19.02 -14.69 -4.52
C VAL A 80 -18.95 -13.85 -3.24
N PRO A 81 -18.53 -14.43 -2.09
CA PRO A 81 -18.39 -13.68 -0.84
C PRO A 81 -17.29 -12.61 -0.94
N SER A 82 -17.45 -11.55 -0.15
CA SER A 82 -16.47 -10.46 -0.11
C SER A 82 -16.45 -9.83 1.28
N PHE A 83 -15.27 -9.41 1.76
CA PHE A 83 -15.19 -8.68 3.01
C PHE A 83 -14.05 -7.63 3.00
N THR A 84 -14.24 -6.63 3.86
CA THR A 84 -13.30 -5.52 4.00
C THR A 84 -12.38 -5.74 5.19
N VAL A 85 -11.07 -5.50 4.98
CA VAL A 85 -10.04 -5.57 6.03
C VAL A 85 -9.58 -4.17 6.40
N ASN A 86 -9.56 -3.87 7.69
CA ASN A 86 -8.85 -2.71 8.21
C ASN A 86 -7.70 -3.17 9.11
N LYS A 87 -6.49 -3.00 8.64
CA LYS A 87 -5.23 -3.09 9.39
C LYS A 87 -4.37 -1.88 9.05
N VAL A 88 -4.99 -0.70 9.05
CA VAL A 88 -4.41 0.60 8.70
C VAL A 88 -3.60 0.50 7.38
N CYS A 89 -2.37 1.02 7.34
CA CYS A 89 -1.53 1.05 6.12
C CYS A 89 -1.24 -0.32 5.50
N GLY A 90 -1.32 -1.39 6.29
CA GLY A 90 -1.07 -2.76 5.83
C GLY A 90 -2.31 -3.53 5.40
N SER A 91 -3.48 -2.90 5.33
CA SER A 91 -4.76 -3.57 5.04
C SER A 91 -4.70 -4.41 3.76
N ALA A 92 -4.18 -3.85 2.67
CA ALA A 92 -4.10 -4.55 1.40
C ALA A 92 -3.10 -5.72 1.42
N LEU A 93 -1.93 -5.58 2.07
CA LEU A 93 -1.00 -6.70 2.20
C LEU A 93 -1.57 -7.79 3.12
N LYS A 94 -2.31 -7.38 4.19
CA LYS A 94 -3.03 -8.34 5.05
C LYS A 94 -4.13 -9.07 4.27
N ALA A 95 -4.83 -8.41 3.35
CA ALA A 95 -5.77 -9.07 2.45
C ALA A 95 -5.10 -10.17 1.62
N VAL A 96 -3.90 -9.91 1.05
CA VAL A 96 -3.11 -10.92 0.32
C VAL A 96 -2.66 -12.05 1.25
N MET A 97 -2.27 -11.74 2.50
CA MET A 97 -1.94 -12.78 3.50
C MET A 97 -3.13 -13.68 3.82
N LEU A 98 -4.34 -13.11 3.96
CA LEU A 98 -5.58 -13.87 4.20
C LEU A 98 -5.94 -14.75 3.00
N ALA A 99 -5.79 -14.23 1.77
CA ALA A 99 -5.95 -15.02 0.56
C ALA A 99 -4.99 -16.22 0.52
N ALA A 100 -3.71 -15.99 0.83
CA ALA A 100 -2.71 -17.07 0.91
C ALA A 100 -3.03 -18.09 2.04
N GLN A 101 -3.58 -17.63 3.17
CA GLN A 101 -4.02 -18.49 4.26
C GLN A 101 -5.21 -19.36 3.85
N ALA A 102 -6.25 -18.78 3.21
CA ALA A 102 -7.41 -19.52 2.72
C ALA A 102 -7.01 -20.61 1.69
N ILE A 103 -6.07 -20.29 0.79
CA ILE A 103 -5.53 -21.26 -0.18
C ILE A 103 -4.77 -22.39 0.53
N ARG A 104 -3.90 -22.04 1.48
CA ARG A 104 -3.11 -23.05 2.24
C ARG A 104 -4.00 -23.94 3.11
N ALA A 105 -5.10 -23.42 3.62
CA ALA A 105 -6.11 -24.17 4.38
C ALA A 105 -7.00 -25.06 3.49
N GLY A 106 -7.05 -24.81 2.19
CA GLY A 106 -7.91 -25.52 1.24
C GLY A 106 -9.33 -24.95 1.17
N ASP A 107 -9.59 -23.79 1.78
CA ASP A 107 -10.91 -23.15 1.78
C ASP A 107 -11.24 -22.50 0.45
N ARG A 108 -10.23 -22.02 -0.27
CA ARG A 108 -10.34 -21.32 -1.57
C ARG A 108 -9.21 -21.71 -2.50
N ARG A 109 -9.48 -21.62 -3.81
CA ARG A 109 -8.47 -21.82 -4.88
C ARG A 109 -8.16 -20.55 -5.66
N VAL A 110 -9.12 -19.60 -5.74
CA VAL A 110 -8.99 -18.33 -6.48
C VAL A 110 -9.53 -17.19 -5.66
N VAL A 111 -8.65 -16.27 -5.25
CA VAL A 111 -9.02 -15.11 -4.43
C VAL A 111 -8.48 -13.83 -5.07
N VAL A 112 -9.31 -12.79 -5.17
CA VAL A 112 -8.86 -11.44 -5.48
C VAL A 112 -8.60 -10.71 -4.17
N ALA A 113 -7.37 -10.24 -3.99
CA ALA A 113 -6.95 -9.55 -2.77
C ALA A 113 -6.27 -8.22 -3.09
N GLY A 114 -6.47 -7.21 -2.25
CA GLY A 114 -5.88 -5.90 -2.49
C GLY A 114 -6.40 -4.85 -1.54
N GLY A 115 -6.51 -3.62 -2.02
CA GLY A 115 -7.09 -2.54 -1.23
C GLY A 115 -7.36 -1.28 -2.05
N MET A 116 -8.07 -0.38 -1.43
CA MET A 116 -8.54 0.87 -2.01
C MET A 116 -8.59 1.95 -0.95
N GLU A 117 -8.37 3.19 -1.33
CA GLU A 117 -8.54 4.35 -0.48
C GLU A 117 -8.85 5.60 -1.30
N SER A 118 -9.73 6.44 -0.81
CA SER A 118 -9.93 7.79 -1.31
C SER A 118 -9.89 8.73 -0.13
N MET A 119 -8.69 9.25 0.17
CA MET A 119 -8.49 10.16 1.29
C MET A 119 -9.12 11.52 0.99
N SER A 120 -9.24 11.87 -0.30
CA SER A 120 -9.94 13.08 -0.76
C SER A 120 -11.44 13.07 -0.45
N ASN A 121 -12.05 11.88 -0.31
CA ASN A 121 -13.47 11.71 -0.03
C ASN A 121 -13.78 11.31 1.42
N ALA A 122 -12.78 11.32 2.31
CA ALA A 122 -13.00 11.08 3.72
C ALA A 122 -13.90 12.16 4.32
N PRO A 123 -15.06 11.82 4.93
CA PRO A 123 -16.01 12.80 5.40
C PRO A 123 -15.58 13.40 6.74
N HIS A 124 -16.14 14.56 7.08
CA HIS A 124 -16.14 15.05 8.45
C HIS A 124 -17.27 14.38 9.24
N LEU A 125 -16.99 13.98 10.47
CA LEU A 125 -17.90 13.26 11.35
C LEU A 125 -18.40 14.15 12.48
N LEU A 126 -19.67 14.04 12.79
CA LEU A 126 -20.26 14.61 14.00
C LEU A 126 -20.35 13.52 15.07
N LEU A 127 -19.27 13.38 15.86
CA LEU A 127 -19.21 12.38 16.92
C LEU A 127 -20.22 12.71 18.03
N GLY A 128 -20.85 11.66 18.58
CA GLY A 128 -21.84 11.80 19.65
C GLY A 128 -23.15 12.47 19.21
N SER A 129 -23.41 12.62 17.91
CA SER A 129 -24.58 13.30 17.34
C SER A 129 -25.94 12.81 17.88
N ARG A 130 -26.05 11.52 18.23
CA ARG A 130 -27.29 10.95 18.80
C ARG A 130 -27.64 11.48 20.19
N ASN A 131 -26.69 12.15 20.88
CA ASN A 131 -26.88 12.74 22.20
C ASN A 131 -27.03 14.28 22.15
N ILE A 132 -26.90 14.91 20.98
CA ILE A 132 -27.01 16.37 20.85
C ILE A 132 -28.49 16.75 20.88
N ARG A 133 -28.87 17.55 21.88
CA ARG A 133 -30.24 18.08 22.01
C ARG A 133 -30.36 19.55 21.64
N ILE A 134 -29.35 20.37 22.06
CA ILE A 134 -29.34 21.82 21.86
C ILE A 134 -27.87 22.31 21.95
N GLY A 135 -27.51 23.34 21.20
CA GLY A 135 -26.19 23.97 21.16
C GLY A 135 -25.32 23.52 20.00
N ASP A 136 -24.11 24.08 19.93
CA ASP A 136 -23.14 23.84 18.88
C ASP A 136 -22.50 22.44 18.98
N ALA A 137 -21.98 21.96 17.84
CA ALA A 137 -21.25 20.70 17.76
C ALA A 137 -20.01 20.84 16.86
N LYS A 138 -18.96 20.08 17.18
CA LYS A 138 -17.69 20.09 16.45
C LYS A 138 -17.68 18.97 15.41
N LEU A 139 -17.36 19.30 14.17
CA LEU A 139 -17.01 18.34 13.12
C LEU A 139 -15.57 17.86 13.28
N VAL A 140 -15.35 16.57 13.08
CA VAL A 140 -14.04 15.90 13.18
C VAL A 140 -13.69 15.35 11.80
N ASP A 141 -12.50 15.68 11.29
CA ASP A 141 -11.98 15.11 10.05
C ASP A 141 -11.67 13.63 10.23
N SER A 142 -12.41 12.75 9.56
CA SER A 142 -12.22 11.30 9.68
C SER A 142 -10.89 10.83 9.11
N MET A 143 -10.33 11.53 8.12
CA MET A 143 -9.01 11.18 7.57
C MET A 143 -7.92 11.31 8.65
N VAL A 144 -7.96 12.39 9.42
CA VAL A 144 -7.04 12.58 10.54
C VAL A 144 -7.40 11.65 11.69
N HIS A 145 -8.65 11.66 12.13
CA HIS A 145 -9.10 10.95 13.32
C HIS A 145 -8.92 9.42 13.23
N ASP A 146 -9.33 8.82 12.12
CA ASP A 146 -9.36 7.35 11.96
C ASP A 146 -8.13 6.83 11.20
N GLY A 147 -7.45 7.67 10.41
CA GLY A 147 -6.33 7.28 9.56
C GLY A 147 -4.96 7.75 10.04
N LEU A 148 -4.84 8.95 10.62
CA LEU A 148 -3.56 9.62 10.85
C LEU A 148 -3.32 10.02 12.32
N TRP A 149 -4.18 9.63 13.24
CA TRP A 149 -4.08 9.94 14.67
C TRP A 149 -3.76 8.70 15.49
N ASP A 150 -2.73 8.77 16.32
CA ASP A 150 -2.45 7.76 17.32
C ASP A 150 -3.33 8.01 18.56
N HIS A 151 -4.36 7.18 18.73
CA HIS A 151 -5.28 7.28 19.86
C HIS A 151 -4.66 6.89 21.20
N TYR A 152 -3.61 6.06 21.18
CA TYR A 152 -2.97 5.55 22.40
C TYR A 152 -2.13 6.63 23.05
N ASN A 153 -1.47 7.47 22.25
CA ASN A 153 -0.56 8.51 22.70
C ASN A 153 -1.09 9.94 22.43
N SER A 154 -2.27 10.06 21.80
CA SER A 154 -2.94 11.33 21.51
C SER A 154 -2.11 12.31 20.68
N PHE A 155 -1.48 11.84 19.61
CA PHE A 155 -0.75 12.65 18.66
C PHE A 155 -0.93 12.22 17.20
N HIS A 156 -0.56 13.10 16.28
CA HIS A 156 -0.56 12.80 14.84
C HIS A 156 0.55 11.81 14.48
N MET A 157 0.30 10.92 13.49
CA MET A 157 1.28 9.92 13.05
C MET A 157 2.64 10.52 12.65
N GLY A 158 2.69 11.80 12.27
CA GLY A 158 3.96 12.49 12.01
C GLY A 158 4.93 12.53 13.18
N GLU A 159 4.40 12.53 14.42
CA GLU A 159 5.22 12.41 15.63
C GLU A 159 6.01 11.10 15.70
N THR A 160 5.45 10.02 15.14
CA THR A 160 6.16 8.73 15.07
C THR A 160 7.35 8.77 14.10
N GLY A 161 7.28 9.62 13.07
CA GLY A 161 8.40 9.92 12.19
C GLY A 161 9.54 10.66 12.90
N GLU A 162 9.21 11.55 13.84
CA GLU A 162 10.20 12.22 14.72
C GLU A 162 10.80 11.23 15.73
N ILE A 163 9.96 10.40 16.36
CA ILE A 163 10.39 9.39 17.34
C ILE A 163 11.38 8.40 16.71
N VAL A 164 11.11 7.86 15.53
CA VAL A 164 12.04 6.93 14.88
C VAL A 164 13.33 7.61 14.44
N ALA A 165 13.26 8.87 13.98
CA ALA A 165 14.44 9.66 13.65
C ALA A 165 15.37 9.80 14.86
N GLN A 166 14.82 10.16 16.01
CA GLN A 166 15.58 10.29 17.26
C GLN A 166 16.15 8.95 17.74
N ARG A 167 15.35 7.88 17.73
CA ARG A 167 15.76 6.55 18.23
C ARG A 167 16.88 5.91 17.38
N PHE A 168 16.88 6.13 16.07
CA PHE A 168 17.86 5.55 15.15
C PHE A 168 18.92 6.55 14.67
N HIS A 169 18.96 7.75 15.27
CA HIS A 169 19.91 8.81 14.93
C HIS A 169 19.89 9.16 13.43
N VAL A 170 18.69 9.25 12.86
CA VAL A 170 18.49 9.72 11.47
C VAL A 170 18.42 11.23 11.48
N SER A 171 19.33 11.89 10.79
CA SER A 171 19.34 13.35 10.68
C SER A 171 18.29 13.84 9.68
N ARG A 172 17.93 15.14 9.77
CA ARG A 172 17.10 15.81 8.78
C ARG A 172 17.70 15.65 7.36
N GLY A 173 19.01 15.81 7.22
CA GLY A 173 19.69 15.64 5.94
C GLY A 173 19.60 14.21 5.39
N ASP A 174 19.63 13.17 6.24
CA ASP A 174 19.44 11.79 5.81
C ASP A 174 18.02 11.56 5.27
N ALA A 175 17.02 12.08 5.96
CA ALA A 175 15.63 11.99 5.55
C ALA A 175 15.37 12.75 4.24
N ASP A 176 15.92 13.95 4.10
CA ASP A 176 15.79 14.76 2.88
C ASP A 176 16.49 14.08 1.68
N ARG A 177 17.71 13.52 1.86
CA ARG A 177 18.39 12.73 0.81
C ARG A 177 17.60 11.52 0.36
N LEU A 178 16.98 10.78 1.30
CA LEU A 178 16.09 9.67 0.94
C LEU A 178 14.90 10.18 0.13
N ALA A 179 14.28 11.28 0.53
CA ALA A 179 13.13 11.87 -0.18
C ALA A 179 13.51 12.29 -1.61
N VAL A 180 14.63 13.00 -1.81
CA VAL A 180 15.14 13.34 -3.14
C VAL A 180 15.41 12.09 -3.97
N ARG A 181 16.05 11.07 -3.37
CA ARG A 181 16.31 9.79 -4.02
C ARG A 181 15.02 9.11 -4.45
N SER A 182 13.97 9.10 -3.59
CA SER A 182 12.66 8.53 -3.89
C SER A 182 12.02 9.22 -5.11
N HIS A 183 11.96 10.55 -5.12
CA HIS A 183 11.41 11.32 -6.24
C HIS A 183 12.19 11.12 -7.53
N ARG A 184 13.52 11.14 -7.48
CA ARG A 184 14.39 10.88 -8.64
C ARG A 184 14.13 9.49 -9.23
N ARG A 185 14.15 8.44 -8.39
CA ARG A 185 13.89 7.06 -8.82
C ARG A 185 12.50 6.88 -9.40
N ALA A 186 11.48 7.46 -8.79
CA ALA A 186 10.12 7.41 -9.29
C ALA A 186 9.99 8.12 -10.65
N SER A 187 10.61 9.29 -10.81
CA SER A 187 10.64 10.01 -12.09
C SER A 187 11.35 9.22 -13.18
N GLU A 188 12.51 8.63 -12.88
CA GLU A 188 13.25 7.77 -13.82
C GLU A 188 12.43 6.52 -14.20
N ALA A 189 11.78 5.87 -13.22
CA ALA A 189 10.93 4.71 -13.44
C ALA A 189 9.72 5.05 -14.32
N GLN A 190 9.04 6.17 -14.05
CA GLN A 190 7.89 6.63 -14.84
C GLN A 190 8.30 6.95 -16.30
N LYS A 191 9.39 7.71 -16.49
CA LYS A 191 9.93 8.03 -17.82
C LYS A 191 10.36 6.79 -18.59
N ALA A 192 10.96 5.81 -17.91
CA ALA A 192 11.35 4.52 -18.50
C ALA A 192 10.17 3.56 -18.70
N GLY A 193 8.95 3.94 -18.31
CA GLY A 193 7.76 3.12 -18.46
C GLY A 193 7.69 1.90 -17.54
N ARG A 194 8.48 1.86 -16.46
CA ARG A 194 8.54 0.71 -15.54
C ARG A 194 7.21 0.43 -14.84
N PHE A 195 6.36 1.44 -14.66
CA PHE A 195 5.04 1.29 -14.04
C PHE A 195 3.93 0.90 -15.02
N LYS A 196 4.18 0.85 -16.34
CA LYS A 196 3.14 0.57 -17.35
C LYS A 196 2.46 -0.79 -17.18
N GLU A 197 3.22 -1.82 -16.76
CA GLU A 197 2.67 -3.16 -16.57
C GLU A 197 1.80 -3.25 -15.30
N GLU A 198 2.04 -2.40 -14.30
CA GLU A 198 1.27 -2.43 -13.05
C GLU A 198 0.08 -1.45 -13.06
N ILE A 199 0.13 -0.35 -13.82
CA ILE A 199 -0.93 0.65 -13.85
C ILE A 199 -2.06 0.24 -14.80
N VAL A 200 -3.31 0.45 -14.35
CA VAL A 200 -4.51 0.51 -15.18
C VAL A 200 -4.97 1.96 -15.26
N ALA A 201 -5.19 2.47 -16.48
CA ALA A 201 -5.71 3.82 -16.67
C ALA A 201 -7.12 3.95 -16.09
N VAL A 202 -7.39 5.05 -15.40
CA VAL A 202 -8.67 5.34 -14.73
C VAL A 202 -9.46 6.35 -15.54
N PRO A 203 -10.68 6.00 -16.02
CA PRO A 203 -11.57 6.95 -16.67
C PRO A 203 -12.25 7.84 -15.64
N VAL A 204 -11.82 9.09 -15.54
CA VAL A 204 -12.39 10.09 -14.62
C VAL A 204 -13.49 10.87 -15.32
N PRO A 205 -14.75 10.80 -14.84
CA PRO A 205 -15.86 11.53 -15.44
C PRO A 205 -15.59 13.04 -15.51
N GLN A 206 -15.96 13.66 -16.61
CA GLN A 206 -15.89 15.09 -16.82
C GLN A 206 -17.29 15.70 -16.84
N ARG A 207 -17.44 16.97 -16.47
CA ARG A 207 -18.74 17.65 -16.56
C ARG A 207 -19.31 17.68 -17.98
N LYS A 208 -18.44 17.70 -18.99
CA LYS A 208 -18.80 17.65 -20.42
C LYS A 208 -17.72 16.86 -21.16
N GLY A 209 -18.12 16.11 -22.20
CA GLY A 209 -17.19 15.37 -23.04
C GLY A 209 -16.87 13.97 -22.54
N ALA A 210 -15.85 13.35 -23.16
CA ALA A 210 -15.35 12.02 -22.79
C ALA A 210 -14.62 12.06 -21.44
N PRO A 211 -14.58 10.93 -20.70
CA PRO A 211 -13.79 10.84 -19.48
C PRO A 211 -12.30 11.15 -19.72
N LEU A 212 -11.68 11.83 -18.76
CA LEU A 212 -10.22 12.00 -18.76
C LEU A 212 -9.57 10.68 -18.33
N MET A 213 -8.67 10.15 -19.18
CA MET A 213 -7.91 8.95 -18.83
C MET A 213 -6.67 9.33 -18.00
N VAL A 214 -6.68 8.98 -16.71
CA VAL A 214 -5.55 9.20 -15.80
C VAL A 214 -4.71 7.92 -15.78
N SER A 215 -3.45 8.00 -16.15
CA SER A 215 -2.55 6.84 -16.34
C SER A 215 -1.16 6.99 -15.73
N GLU A 216 -0.89 8.10 -15.03
CA GLU A 216 0.39 8.39 -14.40
C GLU A 216 0.23 8.79 -12.94
N ASP A 217 1.22 8.43 -12.11
CA ASP A 217 1.27 8.84 -10.71
C ASP A 217 1.47 10.36 -10.61
N GLU A 218 0.59 11.02 -9.89
CA GLU A 218 0.50 12.48 -9.83
C GLU A 218 1.47 13.11 -8.84
N GLY A 219 1.96 12.32 -7.87
CA GLY A 219 2.77 12.78 -6.73
C GLY A 219 4.22 13.11 -7.02
N ILE A 220 4.77 12.61 -8.13
CA ILE A 220 6.21 12.67 -8.42
C ILE A 220 6.66 14.10 -8.70
N ARG A 221 7.69 14.56 -7.97
CA ARG A 221 8.34 15.87 -8.14
C ARG A 221 9.75 15.65 -8.67
N ALA A 222 9.89 15.68 -9.99
CA ALA A 222 11.17 15.41 -10.68
C ALA A 222 12.26 16.44 -10.38
N ASP A 223 11.88 17.64 -9.96
CA ASP A 223 12.71 18.79 -9.61
C ASP A 223 13.08 18.87 -8.11
N SER A 224 12.71 17.86 -7.32
CA SER A 224 13.09 17.82 -5.90
C SER A 224 14.59 17.75 -5.72
N ASP A 225 15.14 18.68 -4.92
CA ASP A 225 16.53 18.70 -4.52
C ASP A 225 16.73 18.95 -3.02
N GLU A 226 17.92 18.66 -2.50
CA GLU A 226 18.24 18.81 -1.07
C GLU A 226 18.14 20.27 -0.63
N ALA A 227 18.51 21.23 -1.47
CA ALA A 227 18.49 22.65 -1.14
C ALA A 227 17.06 23.18 -1.00
N GLY A 228 16.13 22.68 -1.82
CA GLY A 228 14.70 22.99 -1.73
C GLY A 228 14.07 22.38 -0.48
N LEU A 229 14.37 21.10 -0.20
CA LEU A 229 13.83 20.42 0.98
C LEU A 229 14.34 21.02 2.28
N ALA A 230 15.61 21.43 2.34
CA ALA A 230 16.22 22.05 3.54
C ALA A 230 15.51 23.34 3.98
N LYS A 231 14.82 24.05 3.06
CA LYS A 231 14.05 25.27 3.37
C LYS A 231 12.68 25.00 3.98
N LEU A 232 12.20 23.75 3.92
CA LEU A 232 10.89 23.40 4.45
C LEU A 232 10.91 23.38 5.98
N LYS A 233 9.88 23.99 6.59
CA LYS A 233 9.71 23.97 8.04
C LYS A 233 9.25 22.58 8.50
N PRO A 234 9.65 22.15 9.70
CA PRO A 234 9.07 20.97 10.33
C PRO A 234 7.55 21.10 10.46
N SER A 235 6.85 19.97 10.28
CA SER A 235 5.39 19.95 10.22
C SER A 235 4.71 19.60 11.56
N PHE A 236 5.41 18.90 12.46
CA PHE A 236 4.82 18.36 13.68
C PHE A 236 5.44 18.91 14.96
N ARG A 237 6.73 19.23 14.96
CA ARG A 237 7.46 19.85 16.09
C ARG A 237 8.23 21.06 15.61
N PRO A 238 8.36 22.13 16.41
CA PRO A 238 9.13 23.32 16.00
C PRO A 238 10.60 23.02 15.66
N ASP A 239 11.21 22.07 16.36
CA ASP A 239 12.58 21.58 16.22
C ASP A 239 12.66 20.20 15.53
N GLY A 240 11.59 19.79 14.86
CA GLY A 240 11.46 18.48 14.24
C GLY A 240 12.23 18.33 12.94
N GLN A 241 12.20 17.12 12.40
CA GLN A 241 12.86 16.72 11.16
C GLN A 241 11.89 16.35 10.04
N VAL A 242 10.64 16.01 10.40
CA VAL A 242 9.61 15.62 9.44
C VAL A 242 8.98 16.85 8.83
N THR A 243 8.98 16.90 7.51
CA THR A 243 8.44 18.01 6.71
C THR A 243 7.50 17.47 5.63
N ALA A 244 6.76 18.35 4.98
CA ALA A 244 5.95 18.00 3.80
C ALA A 244 6.78 17.47 2.62
N GLY A 245 8.11 17.64 2.63
CA GLY A 245 9.02 17.15 1.58
C GLY A 245 9.56 15.74 1.82
N ASN A 246 9.57 15.27 3.09
CA ASN A 246 10.12 13.97 3.47
C ASN A 246 9.11 13.04 4.17
N ALA A 247 7.83 13.40 4.13
CA ALA A 247 6.69 12.57 4.48
C ALA A 247 5.97 12.05 3.23
N SER A 248 5.29 10.92 3.33
CA SER A 248 4.42 10.42 2.26
C SER A 248 3.24 11.37 2.02
N GLN A 249 2.74 11.38 0.79
CA GLN A 249 1.65 12.25 0.40
C GLN A 249 0.28 11.61 0.73
N ILE A 250 -0.68 12.43 1.19
CA ILE A 250 -2.09 12.06 1.27
C ILE A 250 -2.59 11.80 -0.16
N SER A 251 -3.25 10.67 -0.39
CA SER A 251 -3.45 10.18 -1.75
C SER A 251 -4.71 9.33 -1.91
N ASP A 252 -5.14 9.23 -3.17
CA ASP A 252 -6.22 8.35 -3.62
C ASP A 252 -5.65 7.24 -4.51
N GLY A 253 -6.16 6.01 -4.39
CA GLY A 253 -5.73 4.91 -5.25
C GLY A 253 -6.23 3.55 -4.79
N ALA A 254 -6.10 2.57 -5.69
CA ALA A 254 -6.44 1.19 -5.43
C ALA A 254 -5.44 0.24 -6.09
N SER A 255 -5.32 -0.97 -5.57
CA SER A 255 -4.50 -2.04 -6.14
C SER A 255 -5.09 -3.41 -5.80
N ALA A 256 -4.98 -4.36 -6.72
CA ALA A 256 -5.46 -5.72 -6.53
C ALA A 256 -4.52 -6.73 -7.18
N VAL A 257 -4.44 -7.90 -6.58
CA VAL A 257 -3.74 -9.07 -7.09
C VAL A 257 -4.70 -10.27 -7.11
N VAL A 258 -4.50 -11.18 -8.06
CA VAL A 258 -5.17 -12.47 -8.10
C VAL A 258 -4.23 -13.51 -7.52
N VAL A 259 -4.64 -14.08 -6.38
CA VAL A 259 -3.93 -15.13 -5.65
C VAL A 259 -4.62 -16.45 -5.89
N VAL A 260 -3.88 -17.45 -6.37
CA VAL A 260 -4.46 -18.76 -6.65
C VAL A 260 -3.64 -19.89 -6.03
N ALA A 261 -4.27 -21.05 -5.88
CA ALA A 261 -3.56 -22.29 -5.59
C ALA A 261 -2.60 -22.63 -6.73
N LYS A 262 -1.36 -23.01 -6.44
CA LYS A 262 -0.37 -23.36 -7.49
C LYS A 262 -0.88 -24.52 -8.36
N SER A 263 -1.55 -25.49 -7.76
CA SER A 263 -2.20 -26.57 -8.49
C SER A 263 -3.23 -26.07 -9.49
N TYR A 264 -4.06 -25.08 -9.09
CA TYR A 264 -5.04 -24.42 -9.96
C TYR A 264 -4.36 -23.68 -11.12
N ALA A 265 -3.29 -22.93 -10.82
CA ALA A 265 -2.53 -22.23 -11.86
C ALA A 265 -1.97 -23.17 -12.92
N LEU A 266 -1.41 -24.30 -12.49
CA LEU A 266 -0.87 -25.32 -13.40
C LEU A 266 -1.97 -26.00 -14.20
N GLU A 267 -3.08 -26.39 -13.59
CA GLU A 267 -4.24 -27.01 -14.22
C GLU A 267 -4.82 -26.12 -15.35
N HIS A 268 -4.92 -24.80 -15.07
CA HIS A 268 -5.49 -23.83 -16.01
C HIS A 268 -4.46 -23.10 -16.86
N LYS A 269 -3.19 -23.51 -16.78
CA LYS A 269 -2.05 -22.93 -17.53
C LYS A 269 -1.91 -21.42 -17.35
N LEU A 270 -2.19 -20.92 -16.14
CA LEU A 270 -2.02 -19.50 -15.79
C LEU A 270 -0.52 -19.20 -15.61
N ALA A 271 -0.10 -18.03 -16.07
CA ALA A 271 1.25 -17.56 -15.84
C ALA A 271 1.44 -17.22 -14.35
N ILE A 272 2.44 -17.80 -13.70
CA ILE A 272 2.78 -17.49 -12.32
C ILE A 272 3.71 -16.28 -12.30
N LEU A 273 3.25 -15.17 -11.73
CA LEU A 273 4.07 -13.96 -11.54
C LEU A 273 5.01 -14.10 -10.34
N ALA A 274 4.53 -14.66 -9.24
CA ALA A 274 5.34 -14.88 -8.04
C ALA A 274 4.75 -15.97 -7.16
N GLU A 275 5.61 -16.68 -6.43
CA GLU A 275 5.22 -17.58 -5.33
C GLU A 275 5.30 -16.83 -4.00
N ILE A 276 4.33 -17.00 -3.11
CA ILE A 276 4.35 -16.46 -1.75
C ILE A 276 5.11 -17.43 -0.85
N GLU A 277 6.39 -17.15 -0.56
CA GLU A 277 7.23 -18.00 0.27
C GLU A 277 6.88 -17.91 1.76
N GLY A 278 6.53 -16.71 2.23
CA GLY A 278 6.18 -16.49 3.63
C GLY A 278 5.64 -15.09 3.89
N TYR A 279 5.15 -14.91 5.10
CA TYR A 279 4.69 -13.61 5.59
C TYR A 279 4.75 -13.56 7.12
N ASP A 280 4.84 -12.35 7.66
CA ASP A 280 4.83 -12.08 9.10
C ASP A 280 3.94 -10.87 9.43
N ALA A 281 3.36 -10.88 10.61
CA ALA A 281 2.68 -9.75 11.20
C ALA A 281 3.16 -9.58 12.62
N SER A 282 3.90 -8.51 12.87
CA SER A 282 4.49 -8.18 14.17
C SER A 282 3.82 -6.99 14.83
N GLY A 283 4.01 -6.86 16.12
CA GLY A 283 3.57 -5.73 16.93
C GLY A 283 4.69 -5.17 17.78
N THR A 284 4.59 -3.89 18.12
CA THR A 284 5.46 -3.15 19.04
C THR A 284 4.65 -2.10 19.79
N LYS A 285 5.27 -1.25 20.59
CA LYS A 285 4.58 -0.10 21.19
C LYS A 285 4.02 0.82 20.11
N PRO A 286 2.81 1.37 20.26
CA PRO A 286 2.20 2.23 19.26
C PRO A 286 3.11 3.37 18.78
N GLU A 287 3.79 4.06 19.69
CA GLU A 287 4.71 5.15 19.37
C GLU A 287 5.97 4.72 18.59
N TRP A 288 6.31 3.42 18.59
CA TRP A 288 7.45 2.86 17.88
C TRP A 288 7.06 2.23 16.53
N VAL A 289 5.87 2.51 16.05
CA VAL A 289 5.31 1.94 14.83
C VAL A 289 6.25 1.98 13.63
N MET A 290 7.05 3.04 13.47
CA MET A 290 7.89 3.22 12.29
C MET A 290 9.09 2.25 12.24
N GLU A 291 9.49 1.65 13.37
CA GLU A 291 10.52 0.62 13.43
C GLU A 291 9.97 -0.81 13.35
N ALA A 292 8.64 -1.00 13.47
CA ALA A 292 8.01 -2.32 13.50
C ALA A 292 8.36 -3.22 12.28
N PRO A 293 8.57 -2.70 11.05
CA PRO A 293 9.03 -3.48 9.91
C PRO A 293 10.35 -4.22 10.15
N ILE A 294 11.26 -3.69 10.99
CA ILE A 294 12.56 -4.31 11.29
C ILE A 294 12.34 -5.68 11.92
N ALA A 295 11.49 -5.74 12.95
CA ALA A 295 11.15 -7.00 13.63
C ALA A 295 10.39 -7.96 12.71
N SER A 296 9.41 -7.44 11.95
CA SER A 296 8.60 -8.25 11.03
C SER A 296 9.46 -8.91 9.94
N VAL A 297 10.37 -8.17 9.31
CA VAL A 297 11.28 -8.74 8.30
C VAL A 297 12.24 -9.74 8.94
N ARG A 298 12.82 -9.44 10.11
CA ARG A 298 13.71 -10.38 10.81
C ARG A 298 13.00 -11.69 11.18
N ASN A 299 11.75 -11.62 11.65
CA ASN A 299 10.93 -12.80 11.94
C ASN A 299 10.64 -13.61 10.68
N LEU A 300 10.26 -12.92 9.60
CA LEU A 300 10.00 -13.55 8.30
C LEU A 300 11.25 -14.27 7.75
N LEU A 301 12.41 -13.63 7.80
CA LEU A 301 13.68 -14.23 7.40
C LEU A 301 13.99 -15.49 8.22
N LYS A 302 13.84 -15.40 9.55
CA LYS A 302 14.03 -16.56 10.44
C LYS A 302 13.06 -17.69 10.12
N ALA A 303 11.77 -17.40 9.94
CA ALA A 303 10.74 -18.40 9.66
C ALA A 303 10.95 -19.11 8.31
N THR A 304 11.54 -18.41 7.33
CA THR A 304 11.84 -18.96 6.00
C THR A 304 13.25 -19.54 5.87
N GLY A 305 14.06 -19.50 6.93
CA GLY A 305 15.46 -19.95 6.91
C GLY A 305 16.35 -19.11 5.99
N ARG A 306 16.05 -17.82 5.84
CA ARG A 306 16.74 -16.89 4.96
C ARG A 306 17.45 -15.78 5.76
N THR A 307 18.31 -15.06 5.06
CA THR A 307 19.02 -13.86 5.55
C THR A 307 18.75 -12.67 4.63
N ALA A 308 19.12 -11.47 5.06
CA ALA A 308 19.00 -10.28 4.21
C ALA A 308 19.83 -10.36 2.91
N LYS A 309 20.89 -11.18 2.90
CA LYS A 309 21.73 -11.41 1.70
C LYS A 309 21.01 -12.19 0.60
N ASP A 310 20.01 -12.99 0.98
CA ASP A 310 19.20 -13.80 0.06
C ASP A 310 18.10 -12.99 -0.64
N LEU A 311 17.97 -11.68 -0.31
CA LEU A 311 16.99 -10.78 -0.90
C LEU A 311 17.62 -10.00 -2.05
N ASP A 312 17.02 -10.08 -3.22
CA ASP A 312 17.39 -9.29 -4.40
C ASP A 312 16.82 -7.88 -4.30
N LEU A 313 15.60 -7.73 -3.75
CA LEU A 313 14.94 -6.45 -3.55
C LEU A 313 14.15 -6.40 -2.24
N VAL A 314 14.03 -5.20 -1.68
CA VAL A 314 13.13 -4.86 -0.58
C VAL A 314 12.34 -3.62 -0.96
N GLU A 315 11.02 -3.73 -0.94
CA GLU A 315 10.10 -2.61 -1.05
C GLU A 315 9.50 -2.32 0.33
N HIS A 316 9.87 -1.20 0.90
CA HIS A 316 9.35 -0.66 2.15
C HIS A 316 8.42 0.52 1.86
N ASN A 317 7.26 0.56 2.51
CA ASN A 317 6.38 1.71 2.38
C ASN A 317 6.99 2.93 3.08
N GLU A 318 7.34 3.94 2.32
CA GLU A 318 7.95 5.18 2.82
C GLU A 318 6.91 6.10 3.47
N ALA A 319 6.30 5.68 4.58
CA ALA A 319 5.36 6.54 5.32
C ALA A 319 6.03 7.86 5.73
N PHE A 320 7.26 7.76 6.21
CA PHE A 320 8.19 8.87 6.44
C PHE A 320 9.59 8.46 5.99
N ALA A 321 10.34 9.39 5.42
CA ALA A 321 11.71 9.12 4.98
C ALA A 321 12.62 8.67 6.13
N SER A 322 12.44 9.24 7.32
CA SER A 322 13.16 8.83 8.54
C SER A 322 12.96 7.35 8.89
N ALA A 323 11.74 6.85 8.75
CA ALA A 323 11.42 5.44 8.96
C ALA A 323 12.15 4.54 7.97
N SER A 324 12.15 4.92 6.68
CA SER A 324 12.84 4.15 5.64
C SER A 324 14.36 4.14 5.84
N CYS A 325 14.95 5.26 6.28
CA CYS A 325 16.36 5.30 6.66
C CYS A 325 16.67 4.31 7.78
N ALA A 326 15.86 4.30 8.85
CA ALA A 326 16.05 3.40 9.99
C ALA A 326 15.90 1.93 9.56
N VAL A 327 14.83 1.59 8.84
CA VAL A 327 14.55 0.21 8.39
C VAL A 327 15.65 -0.29 7.45
N GLN A 328 16.06 0.52 6.47
CA GLN A 328 17.12 0.16 5.52
C GLN A 328 18.44 -0.12 6.23
N LYS A 329 18.85 0.78 7.14
CA LYS A 329 20.08 0.67 7.94
C LYS A 329 20.08 -0.58 8.81
N GLU A 330 19.00 -0.80 9.56
CA GLU A 330 18.88 -1.90 10.53
C GLU A 330 18.78 -3.28 9.89
N LEU A 331 18.23 -3.36 8.68
CA LEU A 331 18.18 -4.61 7.90
C LEU A 331 19.46 -4.82 7.07
N GLY A 332 20.34 -3.82 6.97
CA GLY A 332 21.57 -3.89 6.18
C GLY A 332 21.31 -4.03 4.67
N ILE A 333 20.23 -3.43 4.17
CA ILE A 333 19.87 -3.51 2.75
C ILE A 333 20.57 -2.39 1.98
N PRO A 334 21.38 -2.72 0.95
CA PRO A 334 22.06 -1.73 0.15
C PRO A 334 21.09 -0.90 -0.71
N ASP A 335 21.51 0.30 -1.11
CA ASP A 335 20.68 1.26 -1.82
C ASP A 335 20.13 0.75 -3.15
N ASP A 336 20.88 -0.07 -3.87
CA ASP A 336 20.52 -0.65 -5.17
C ASP A 336 19.50 -1.80 -5.07
N ARG A 337 19.11 -2.18 -3.83
CA ARG A 337 18.12 -3.21 -3.54
C ARG A 337 16.94 -2.68 -2.73
N PHE A 338 16.90 -1.39 -2.37
CA PHE A 338 15.85 -0.80 -1.52
C PHE A 338 15.09 0.29 -2.26
N ASN A 339 13.77 0.10 -2.42
CA ASN A 339 12.85 1.05 -3.09
C ASN A 339 13.44 1.60 -4.41
N VAL A 340 13.83 0.70 -5.30
CA VAL A 340 14.63 1.05 -6.49
C VAL A 340 13.88 1.85 -7.55
N ASN A 341 12.56 1.89 -7.46
CA ASN A 341 11.68 2.71 -8.30
C ASN A 341 11.03 3.88 -7.54
N GLY A 342 11.61 4.27 -6.40
CA GLY A 342 11.00 5.23 -5.48
C GLY A 342 9.93 4.58 -4.61
N GLY A 343 9.39 5.32 -3.65
CA GLY A 343 8.38 4.84 -2.70
C GLY A 343 7.33 5.89 -2.41
N ALA A 344 6.61 5.75 -1.28
CA ALA A 344 5.42 6.56 -0.99
C ALA A 344 5.71 8.05 -0.77
N VAL A 345 6.93 8.45 -0.44
CA VAL A 345 7.31 9.88 -0.38
C VAL A 345 7.12 10.53 -1.76
N ALA A 346 7.48 9.81 -2.82
CA ALA A 346 7.32 10.29 -4.19
C ALA A 346 5.97 9.94 -4.79
N LEU A 347 5.55 8.67 -4.66
CA LEU A 347 4.37 8.13 -5.32
C LEU A 347 3.06 8.48 -4.61
N GLY A 348 3.09 8.58 -3.26
CA GLY A 348 1.90 8.75 -2.43
C GLY A 348 1.52 7.50 -1.64
N HIS A 349 0.61 7.69 -0.66
CA HIS A 349 0.24 6.66 0.30
C HIS A 349 -1.28 6.56 0.51
N PRO A 350 -2.04 6.02 -0.45
CA PRO A 350 -3.44 5.67 -0.22
C PRO A 350 -3.47 4.51 0.79
N ILE A 351 -3.76 4.83 2.07
CA ILE A 351 -3.43 3.96 3.22
C ILE A 351 -3.98 2.55 3.11
N GLY A 352 -5.24 2.37 2.73
CA GLY A 352 -5.86 1.04 2.58
C GLY A 352 -5.36 0.22 1.38
N SER A 353 -4.74 0.87 0.38
CA SER A 353 -4.25 0.26 -0.86
C SER A 353 -2.76 -0.04 -0.87
N SER A 354 -1.96 0.70 -0.12
CA SER A 354 -0.50 0.70 -0.25
C SER A 354 0.17 -0.66 -0.11
N GLY A 355 -0.41 -1.58 0.66
CA GLY A 355 0.19 -2.90 0.88
C GLY A 355 0.32 -3.74 -0.39
N SER A 356 -0.73 -3.85 -1.20
CA SER A 356 -0.67 -4.56 -2.48
C SER A 356 0.05 -3.75 -3.56
N ARG A 357 0.05 -2.40 -3.48
CA ARG A 357 0.86 -1.55 -4.35
C ARG A 357 2.35 -1.84 -4.17
N VAL A 358 2.85 -1.85 -2.94
CA VAL A 358 4.25 -2.17 -2.61
C VAL A 358 4.62 -3.56 -3.13
N LEU A 359 3.75 -4.54 -2.94
CA LEU A 359 3.94 -5.90 -3.43
C LEU A 359 4.00 -5.96 -4.96
N LEU A 360 3.10 -5.27 -5.67
CA LEU A 360 3.07 -5.23 -7.12
C LEU A 360 4.35 -4.61 -7.70
N THR A 361 4.77 -3.45 -7.18
CA THR A 361 6.02 -2.79 -7.62
C THR A 361 7.22 -3.71 -7.42
N LEU A 362 7.29 -4.41 -6.28
CA LEU A 362 8.33 -5.42 -6.02
C LEU A 362 8.34 -6.55 -7.06
N VAL A 363 7.18 -7.15 -7.31
CA VAL A 363 7.04 -8.29 -8.23
C VAL A 363 7.40 -7.89 -9.66
N HIS A 364 6.90 -6.75 -10.14
CA HIS A 364 7.21 -6.26 -11.48
C HIS A 364 8.68 -5.91 -11.65
N GLU A 365 9.33 -5.33 -10.65
CA GLU A 365 10.76 -5.02 -10.72
C GLU A 365 11.63 -6.28 -10.66
N LEU A 366 11.28 -7.28 -9.84
CA LEU A 366 11.95 -8.58 -9.86
C LEU A 366 11.80 -9.26 -11.22
N LYS A 367 10.60 -9.28 -11.78
CA LYS A 367 10.33 -9.83 -13.14
C LYS A 367 11.19 -9.13 -14.20
N ARG A 368 11.26 -7.79 -14.14
CA ARG A 368 12.09 -7.00 -15.06
C ARG A 368 13.58 -7.30 -14.95
N ARG A 369 14.05 -7.74 -13.78
CA ARG A 369 15.43 -8.16 -13.53
C ARG A 369 15.73 -9.62 -13.86
N GLY A 370 14.74 -10.39 -14.34
CA GLY A 370 14.90 -11.80 -14.70
C GLY A 370 14.57 -12.76 -13.57
N GLY A 371 13.78 -12.33 -12.60
CA GLY A 371 13.37 -13.14 -11.45
C GLY A 371 14.06 -12.74 -10.15
N GLY A 372 13.89 -13.57 -9.12
CA GLY A 372 14.52 -13.34 -7.82
C GLY A 372 13.56 -13.36 -6.63
N ARG A 373 14.10 -13.04 -5.45
CA ARG A 373 13.39 -13.04 -4.17
C ARG A 373 13.34 -11.63 -3.59
N GLY A 374 12.18 -11.24 -3.09
CA GLY A 374 12.07 -9.94 -2.45
C GLY A 374 11.08 -9.93 -1.29
N VAL A 375 11.13 -8.85 -0.52
CA VAL A 375 10.24 -8.59 0.61
C VAL A 375 9.51 -7.26 0.42
N ALA A 376 8.18 -7.30 0.52
CA ALA A 376 7.32 -6.14 0.70
C ALA A 376 7.03 -5.96 2.19
N THR A 377 7.21 -4.75 2.75
CA THR A 377 7.01 -4.50 4.18
C THR A 377 6.46 -3.10 4.46
N LEU A 378 5.56 -3.01 5.45
CA LEU A 378 4.91 -1.77 5.87
C LEU A 378 4.82 -1.68 7.40
N CYS A 379 4.97 -0.47 7.91
CA CYS A 379 4.50 -0.08 9.24
C CYS A 379 3.00 0.24 9.20
N LEU A 380 2.33 0.09 10.34
CA LEU A 380 0.87 0.22 10.46
C LEU A 380 0.53 0.93 11.77
N GLY A 381 -0.31 1.95 11.71
CA GLY A 381 -0.78 2.64 12.92
C GLY A 381 -1.15 1.67 14.06
N GLY A 382 -0.90 2.09 15.29
CA GLY A 382 -1.08 1.25 16.48
C GLY A 382 0.08 0.29 16.77
N GLY A 383 1.29 0.54 16.21
CA GLY A 383 2.49 -0.23 16.53
C GLY A 383 2.59 -1.58 15.85
N ASN A 384 2.09 -1.73 14.64
CA ASN A 384 2.13 -2.99 13.91
C ASN A 384 3.01 -2.91 12.65
N ALA A 385 3.38 -4.09 12.13
CA ALA A 385 3.96 -4.25 10.79
C ALA A 385 3.41 -5.49 10.10
N VAL A 386 3.47 -5.49 8.78
CA VAL A 386 3.29 -6.67 7.94
C VAL A 386 4.43 -6.77 6.95
N SER A 387 4.87 -7.99 6.68
CA SER A 387 5.92 -8.29 5.69
C SER A 387 5.54 -9.54 4.91
N MET A 388 5.83 -9.55 3.61
CA MET A 388 5.60 -10.70 2.73
C MET A 388 6.82 -10.93 1.86
N MET A 389 7.29 -12.17 1.82
CA MET A 389 8.37 -12.63 0.95
C MET A 389 7.77 -13.32 -0.26
N VAL A 390 8.24 -12.95 -1.42
CA VAL A 390 7.85 -13.56 -2.69
C VAL A 390 9.07 -13.97 -3.49
N ARG A 391 8.88 -15.00 -4.32
CA ARG A 391 9.85 -15.42 -5.33
C ARG A 391 9.22 -15.28 -6.71
N VAL A 392 9.86 -14.50 -7.56
CA VAL A 392 9.51 -14.39 -8.98
C VAL A 392 10.35 -15.41 -9.75
N PRO A 393 9.75 -16.28 -10.59
CA PRO A 393 10.48 -17.21 -11.43
C PRO A 393 11.40 -16.48 -12.44
N GLU A 394 12.46 -17.17 -12.87
CA GLU A 394 13.35 -16.72 -13.96
C GLU A 394 12.62 -16.73 -15.31
#